data_4cdf2c981dabadde6ff789ebdcd7ad80
#
_entry.id   4cdf2c981dabadde6ff789ebdcd7ad80
#
_cell.length_a   1.000
_cell.length_b   1.000
_cell.length_c   1.000
_cell.angle_alpha   90.00
_cell.angle_beta   90.00
_cell.angle_gamma   90.00
#
_symmetry.space_group_name_H-M   'P 1'
#
loop_
_entity.id
_entity.type
_entity.pdbx_description
1 polymer ?
#
loop_
_entity_poly.entity_id
_entity_poly.type
_entity_poly.pdbx_seq_one_letter_code
_entity_poly.pdbx_strand_id
1 'polypeptide(L)'
;PDGPLTSRLQHLKTGDEVFVSTKPTGTLLISDLHPGRNLYLLSTGTGLAPFLSIVRDPETYERFDNVIVVHGVRHINDLAYDDLLETELPGDELLGEMISGHLYYYPVVSREPFKYEGRLTTRLASGQMTADLGLPDLDPRHDRAMICGSPAMLDDTAQLLDERGFTVSPHIGAPGEYVIERAFVEK
;
A
#
# COMPACT_ATOMS: atom_id res chain seq x y z
N PRO A 1 6.27 -14.51 -14.69
CA PRO A 1 5.93 -15.35 -13.54
C PRO A 1 6.81 -16.61 -13.47
N ASP A 2 8.14 -16.40 -13.35
CA ASP A 2 9.12 -17.51 -13.37
C ASP A 2 9.49 -17.98 -11.95
N GLY A 3 8.86 -17.41 -10.91
CA GLY A 3 9.08 -17.81 -9.53
C GLY A 3 8.56 -19.22 -9.23
N PRO A 4 9.20 -19.97 -8.31
CA PRO A 4 8.87 -21.38 -8.06
C PRO A 4 7.43 -21.60 -7.56
N LEU A 5 6.82 -20.62 -6.90
CA LEU A 5 5.44 -20.67 -6.45
C LEU A 5 4.48 -20.05 -7.48
N THR A 6 4.76 -18.85 -7.97
CA THR A 6 3.89 -18.12 -8.89
C THR A 6 3.72 -18.81 -10.24
N SER A 7 4.76 -19.51 -10.72
CA SER A 7 4.66 -20.34 -11.93
C SER A 7 3.64 -21.48 -11.82
N ARG A 8 3.31 -21.91 -10.61
CA ARG A 8 2.28 -22.92 -10.32
C ARG A 8 0.93 -22.29 -10.02
N LEU A 9 0.90 -21.25 -9.19
CA LEU A 9 -0.34 -20.58 -8.78
C LEU A 9 -1.12 -20.00 -9.98
N GLN A 10 -0.43 -19.54 -11.03
CA GLN A 10 -1.09 -19.00 -12.22
C GLN A 10 -1.99 -19.99 -12.97
N HIS A 11 -1.87 -21.29 -12.70
CA HIS A 11 -2.68 -22.35 -13.33
C HIS A 11 -3.86 -22.80 -12.49
N LEU A 12 -4.00 -22.29 -11.25
CA LEU A 12 -5.11 -22.63 -10.37
C LEU A 12 -6.45 -22.17 -10.95
N LYS A 13 -7.45 -22.98 -10.73
CA LYS A 13 -8.85 -22.71 -11.09
C LYS A 13 -9.72 -22.78 -9.85
N THR A 14 -10.89 -22.16 -9.92
CA THR A 14 -11.90 -22.26 -8.87
C THR A 14 -12.23 -23.73 -8.60
N GLY A 15 -12.11 -24.16 -7.35
CA GLY A 15 -12.30 -25.54 -6.90
C GLY A 15 -11.01 -26.33 -6.69
N ASP A 16 -9.85 -25.82 -7.10
CA ASP A 16 -8.57 -26.46 -6.81
C ASP A 16 -8.20 -26.29 -5.33
N GLU A 17 -7.57 -27.32 -4.77
CA GLU A 17 -7.11 -27.32 -3.39
C GLU A 17 -5.66 -26.79 -3.29
N VAL A 18 -5.38 -25.97 -2.28
CA VAL A 18 -4.04 -25.45 -1.97
C VAL A 18 -3.70 -25.68 -0.50
N PHE A 19 -2.44 -25.96 -0.23
CA PHE A 19 -1.94 -26.02 1.14
C PHE A 19 -1.53 -24.63 1.61
N VAL A 20 -2.14 -24.17 2.71
CA VAL A 20 -1.80 -22.90 3.35
C VAL A 20 -1.21 -23.19 4.73
N SER A 21 -0.08 -22.52 5.04
CA SER A 21 0.51 -22.60 6.39
C SER A 21 -0.43 -21.99 7.43
N THR A 22 -0.60 -22.67 8.55
CA THR A 22 -1.34 -22.13 9.70
C THR A 22 -0.55 -21.04 10.45
N LYS A 23 0.78 -20.98 10.23
CA LYS A 23 1.64 -19.96 10.84
C LYS A 23 1.77 -18.76 9.89
N PRO A 24 1.27 -17.58 10.28
CA PRO A 24 1.49 -16.37 9.51
C PRO A 24 2.97 -15.97 9.56
N THR A 25 3.49 -15.45 8.45
CA THR A 25 4.90 -15.04 8.32
C THR A 25 5.06 -13.63 7.74
N GLY A 26 3.96 -12.90 7.58
CA GLY A 26 3.98 -11.52 7.10
C GLY A 26 4.71 -10.58 8.06
N THR A 27 5.33 -9.54 7.53
CA THR A 27 6.10 -8.53 8.27
C THR A 27 5.52 -7.13 8.16
N LEU A 28 4.50 -6.92 7.31
CA LEU A 28 3.76 -5.67 7.17
C LEU A 28 2.60 -5.65 8.17
N LEU A 29 2.87 -5.18 9.39
CA LEU A 29 1.89 -5.15 10.47
C LEU A 29 1.57 -3.69 10.83
N ILE A 30 0.29 -3.35 10.91
CA ILE A 30 -0.15 -2.02 11.41
C ILE A 30 0.22 -1.79 12.88
N SER A 31 0.41 -2.88 13.65
CA SER A 31 0.91 -2.82 15.04
C SER A 31 2.34 -2.30 15.16
N ASP A 32 3.13 -2.37 14.08
CA ASP A 32 4.49 -1.83 14.02
C ASP A 32 4.55 -0.35 13.59
N LEU A 33 3.40 0.30 13.56
CA LEU A 33 3.27 1.75 13.38
C LEU A 33 2.88 2.44 14.68
N HIS A 34 3.50 3.59 14.95
CA HIS A 34 3.02 4.50 15.99
C HIS A 34 1.58 4.97 15.72
N PRO A 35 0.83 5.43 16.73
CA PRO A 35 -0.45 6.09 16.49
C PRO A 35 -0.31 7.25 15.50
N GLY A 36 -1.29 7.42 14.62
CA GLY A 36 -1.29 8.46 13.59
C GLY A 36 -2.70 8.78 13.13
N ARG A 37 -2.85 9.81 12.28
CA ARG A 37 -4.13 10.18 11.70
C ARG A 37 -4.31 9.55 10.33
N ASN A 38 -3.29 9.63 9.48
CA ASN A 38 -3.35 9.15 8.11
C ASN A 38 -2.41 7.97 7.92
N LEU A 39 -2.87 6.94 7.22
CA LEU A 39 -2.07 5.78 6.81
C LEU A 39 -1.87 5.80 5.30
N TYR A 40 -0.64 5.97 4.85
CA TYR A 40 -0.26 5.90 3.44
C TYR A 40 0.26 4.50 3.09
N LEU A 41 -0.46 3.78 2.25
CA LEU A 41 -0.11 2.46 1.73
C LEU A 41 0.51 2.63 0.34
N LEU A 42 1.84 2.76 0.29
CA LEU A 42 2.59 3.13 -0.90
C LEU A 42 3.08 1.89 -1.64
N SER A 43 2.54 1.61 -2.84
CA SER A 43 2.87 0.41 -3.58
C SER A 43 3.24 0.65 -5.04
N THR A 44 4.02 -0.30 -5.60
CA THR A 44 4.17 -0.44 -7.05
C THR A 44 3.92 -1.87 -7.49
N GLY A 45 3.19 -2.03 -8.59
CA GLY A 45 2.86 -3.34 -9.19
C GLY A 45 2.23 -4.29 -8.16
N THR A 46 2.80 -5.48 -8.01
CA THR A 46 2.29 -6.52 -7.09
C THR A 46 2.45 -6.18 -5.61
N GLY A 47 3.18 -5.13 -5.26
CA GLY A 47 3.28 -4.62 -3.89
C GLY A 47 1.95 -4.12 -3.31
N LEU A 48 0.91 -3.98 -4.14
CA LEU A 48 -0.45 -3.70 -3.68
C LEU A 48 -1.06 -4.86 -2.87
N ALA A 49 -0.68 -6.11 -3.16
CA ALA A 49 -1.33 -7.30 -2.59
C ALA A 49 -1.43 -7.33 -1.06
N PRO A 50 -0.36 -7.06 -0.26
CA PRO A 50 -0.49 -7.03 1.19
C PRO A 50 -1.45 -5.93 1.68
N PHE A 51 -1.55 -4.81 0.97
CA PHE A 51 -2.42 -3.71 1.35
C PHE A 51 -3.91 -4.02 1.17
N LEU A 52 -4.26 -4.95 0.26
CA LEU A 52 -5.64 -5.43 0.14
C LEU A 52 -6.13 -6.17 1.39
N SER A 53 -5.24 -6.72 2.21
CA SER A 53 -5.59 -7.28 3.52
C SER A 53 -5.80 -6.17 4.54
N ILE A 54 -4.93 -5.18 4.56
CA ILE A 54 -4.97 -4.04 5.51
C ILE A 54 -6.24 -3.20 5.31
N VAL A 55 -6.61 -2.89 4.08
CA VAL A 55 -7.83 -2.10 3.80
C VAL A 55 -9.13 -2.83 4.10
N ARG A 56 -9.10 -4.14 4.33
CA ARG A 56 -10.25 -4.94 4.74
C ARG A 56 -10.30 -5.20 6.25
N ASP A 57 -9.28 -4.78 6.98
CA ASP A 57 -9.20 -4.99 8.42
C ASP A 57 -9.89 -3.82 9.14
N PRO A 58 -10.96 -4.05 9.92
CA PRO A 58 -11.62 -3.04 10.72
C PRO A 58 -10.66 -2.28 11.66
N GLU A 59 -9.64 -2.96 12.23
CA GLU A 59 -8.65 -2.32 13.11
C GLU A 59 -7.92 -1.17 12.40
N THR A 60 -7.77 -1.23 11.07
CA THR A 60 -7.14 -0.15 10.30
C THR A 60 -7.90 1.16 10.45
N TYR A 61 -9.23 1.13 10.39
CA TYR A 61 -10.09 2.31 10.48
C TYR A 61 -10.38 2.74 11.93
N GLU A 62 -10.18 1.85 12.90
CA GLU A 62 -10.18 2.21 14.31
C GLU A 62 -8.92 3.00 14.70
N ARG A 63 -7.82 2.81 13.97
CA ARG A 63 -6.51 3.43 14.24
C ARG A 63 -6.22 4.66 13.42
N PHE A 64 -6.79 4.78 12.23
CA PHE A 64 -6.49 5.83 11.27
C PHE A 64 -7.76 6.47 10.71
N ASP A 65 -7.82 7.80 10.72
CA ASP A 65 -8.95 8.57 10.18
C ASP A 65 -9.00 8.46 8.65
N ASN A 66 -7.83 8.40 7.98
CA ASN A 66 -7.73 8.28 6.53
C ASN A 66 -6.74 7.18 6.15
N VAL A 67 -7.13 6.36 5.20
CA VAL A 67 -6.31 5.29 4.61
C VAL A 67 -6.12 5.60 3.13
N ILE A 68 -4.90 5.88 2.72
CA ILE A 68 -4.56 6.32 1.37
C ILE A 68 -3.79 5.19 0.66
N VAL A 69 -4.44 4.50 -0.26
CA VAL A 69 -3.83 3.46 -1.09
C VAL A 69 -3.27 4.09 -2.35
N VAL A 70 -1.95 4.07 -2.47
CA VAL A 70 -1.24 4.58 -3.64
C VAL A 70 -0.69 3.41 -4.45
N HIS A 71 -1.16 3.26 -5.69
CA HIS A 71 -0.78 2.17 -6.58
C HIS A 71 -0.06 2.70 -7.83
N GLY A 72 1.26 2.60 -7.84
CA GLY A 72 2.08 2.99 -8.98
C GLY A 72 2.26 1.83 -9.97
N VAL A 73 1.89 2.07 -11.24
CA VAL A 73 2.06 1.09 -12.33
C VAL A 73 2.73 1.74 -13.55
N ARG A 74 3.08 0.90 -14.54
CA ARG A 74 3.65 1.40 -15.79
C ARG A 74 2.56 1.77 -16.79
N HIS A 75 1.57 0.93 -16.93
CA HIS A 75 0.48 1.06 -17.92
C HIS A 75 -0.88 0.94 -17.23
N ILE A 76 -1.91 1.52 -17.82
CA ILE A 76 -3.29 1.45 -17.31
C ILE A 76 -3.75 0.01 -17.16
N ASN A 77 -3.36 -0.87 -18.11
CA ASN A 77 -3.70 -2.29 -18.05
C ASN A 77 -3.03 -3.06 -16.88
N ASP A 78 -2.07 -2.44 -16.20
CA ASP A 78 -1.45 -3.00 -14.99
C ASP A 78 -2.21 -2.61 -13.71
N LEU A 79 -3.21 -1.72 -13.79
CA LEU A 79 -4.08 -1.36 -12.67
C LEU A 79 -4.98 -2.55 -12.33
N ALA A 80 -4.60 -3.25 -11.28
CA ALA A 80 -5.39 -4.33 -10.73
C ALA A 80 -6.15 -3.84 -9.50
N TYR A 81 -7.39 -4.34 -9.32
CA TYR A 81 -8.22 -4.05 -8.14
C TYR A 81 -8.70 -2.59 -8.01
N ASP A 82 -8.72 -1.80 -9.07
CA ASP A 82 -9.27 -0.45 -9.08
C ASP A 82 -10.77 -0.46 -8.77
N ASP A 83 -11.57 -1.28 -9.45
CA ASP A 83 -13.01 -1.46 -9.16
C ASP A 83 -13.24 -1.88 -7.69
N LEU A 84 -12.40 -2.76 -7.18
CA LEU A 84 -12.47 -3.21 -5.78
C LEU A 84 -12.27 -2.02 -4.82
N LEU A 85 -11.24 -1.23 -5.05
CA LEU A 85 -10.85 -0.12 -4.15
C LEU A 85 -11.75 1.10 -4.28
N GLU A 86 -12.24 1.38 -5.50
CA GLU A 86 -13.07 2.56 -5.77
C GLU A 86 -14.58 2.33 -5.51
N THR A 87 -15.04 1.08 -5.68
CA THR A 87 -16.49 0.81 -5.73
C THR A 87 -16.92 -0.32 -4.79
N GLU A 88 -16.26 -1.50 -4.89
CA GLU A 88 -16.75 -2.68 -4.18
C GLU A 88 -16.56 -2.55 -2.66
N LEU A 89 -15.38 -2.14 -2.19
CA LEU A 89 -15.12 -1.99 -0.76
C LEU A 89 -15.94 -0.85 -0.12
N PRO A 90 -16.06 0.35 -0.71
CA PRO A 90 -16.95 1.37 -0.18
C PRO A 90 -18.43 1.02 -0.19
N GLY A 91 -18.84 0.09 -1.08
CA GLY A 91 -20.20 -0.44 -1.20
C GLY A 91 -20.46 -1.75 -0.45
N ASP A 92 -19.48 -2.29 0.26
CA ASP A 92 -19.59 -3.55 1.00
C ASP A 92 -20.62 -3.44 2.14
N GLU A 93 -21.48 -4.46 2.30
CA GLU A 93 -22.57 -4.46 3.29
C GLU A 93 -22.07 -4.42 4.74
N LEU A 94 -20.86 -4.92 5.02
CA LEU A 94 -20.31 -5.04 6.37
C LEU A 94 -19.27 -3.96 6.65
N LEU A 95 -18.44 -3.64 5.66
CA LEU A 95 -17.30 -2.73 5.82
C LEU A 95 -17.54 -1.34 5.21
N GLY A 96 -18.49 -1.22 4.29
CA GLY A 96 -18.69 -0.02 3.49
C GLY A 96 -18.95 1.24 4.31
N GLU A 97 -19.73 1.16 5.39
CA GLU A 97 -19.98 2.30 6.28
C GLU A 97 -18.70 2.80 6.96
N MET A 98 -17.79 1.89 7.32
CA MET A 98 -16.51 2.20 7.95
C MET A 98 -15.48 2.74 6.94
N ILE A 99 -15.53 2.25 5.70
CA ILE A 99 -14.57 2.55 4.62
C ILE A 99 -14.93 3.84 3.88
N SER A 100 -16.23 4.06 3.67
CA SER A 100 -16.73 5.20 2.88
C SER A 100 -16.34 6.54 3.51
N GLY A 101 -15.62 7.35 2.74
CA GLY A 101 -15.11 8.64 3.20
C GLY A 101 -13.77 8.57 3.96
N HIS A 102 -13.27 7.37 4.24
CA HIS A 102 -12.00 7.15 4.94
C HIS A 102 -10.94 6.50 4.04
N LEU A 103 -11.36 5.73 3.02
CA LEU A 103 -10.47 5.12 2.04
C LEU A 103 -10.30 6.02 0.82
N TYR A 104 -9.07 6.33 0.47
CA TYR A 104 -8.68 7.08 -0.72
C TYR A 104 -7.84 6.19 -1.62
N TYR A 105 -8.24 6.04 -2.87
CA TYR A 105 -7.44 5.33 -3.86
C TYR A 105 -6.77 6.32 -4.82
N TYR A 106 -5.45 6.19 -4.97
CA TYR A 106 -4.62 7.07 -5.79
C TYR A 106 -3.76 6.25 -6.76
N PRO A 107 -4.34 5.83 -7.92
CA PRO A 107 -3.60 5.12 -8.95
C PRO A 107 -2.68 6.07 -9.72
N VAL A 108 -1.42 5.68 -9.93
CA VAL A 108 -0.41 6.48 -10.64
C VAL A 108 0.13 5.68 -11.81
N VAL A 109 0.08 6.24 -13.03
CA VAL A 109 0.58 5.60 -14.25
C VAL A 109 1.79 6.35 -14.80
N SER A 110 2.90 5.63 -15.09
CA SER A 110 4.18 6.29 -15.39
C SER A 110 4.59 6.29 -16.86
N ARG A 111 3.95 5.53 -17.74
CA ARG A 111 4.37 5.38 -19.12
C ARG A 111 3.31 5.72 -20.18
N GLU A 112 2.19 6.22 -19.78
CA GLU A 112 1.13 6.68 -20.67
C GLU A 112 0.27 7.75 -20.00
N PRO A 113 -0.46 8.58 -20.77
CA PRO A 113 -1.31 9.63 -20.20
C PRO A 113 -2.38 9.06 -19.28
N PHE A 114 -2.51 9.63 -18.08
CA PHE A 114 -3.46 9.21 -17.07
C PHE A 114 -3.80 10.40 -16.15
N LYS A 115 -4.88 10.29 -15.37
CA LYS A 115 -5.29 11.33 -14.40
C LYS A 115 -4.14 11.70 -13.45
N TYR A 116 -3.45 10.71 -12.95
CA TYR A 116 -2.27 10.89 -12.08
C TYR A 116 -1.04 10.29 -12.78
N GLU A 117 -0.46 11.08 -13.68
CA GLU A 117 0.69 10.67 -14.50
C GLU A 117 2.00 10.85 -13.75
N GLY A 118 2.97 9.96 -14.01
CA GLY A 118 4.34 10.02 -13.51
C GLY A 118 4.69 8.90 -12.53
N ARG A 119 5.74 9.11 -11.76
CA ARG A 119 6.17 8.17 -10.73
C ARG A 119 5.56 8.53 -9.38
N LEU A 120 5.16 7.52 -8.62
CA LEU A 120 4.68 7.67 -7.25
C LEU A 120 5.65 8.52 -6.41
N THR A 121 6.95 8.19 -6.45
CA THR A 121 7.98 8.90 -5.67
C THR A 121 8.09 10.38 -6.05
N THR A 122 7.95 10.71 -7.33
CA THR A 122 7.97 12.11 -7.80
C THR A 122 6.75 12.88 -7.29
N ARG A 123 5.55 12.28 -7.36
CA ARG A 123 4.32 12.92 -6.89
C ARG A 123 4.31 13.10 -5.37
N LEU A 124 4.88 12.13 -4.64
CA LEU A 124 5.06 12.21 -3.20
C LEU A 124 6.07 13.31 -2.82
N ALA A 125 7.22 13.36 -3.49
CA ALA A 125 8.27 14.34 -3.22
C ALA A 125 7.82 15.78 -3.46
N SER A 126 7.05 16.00 -4.53
CA SER A 126 6.55 17.33 -4.92
C SER A 126 5.34 17.82 -4.09
N GLY A 127 4.74 16.98 -3.24
CA GLY A 127 3.49 17.29 -2.55
C GLY A 127 2.25 17.24 -3.46
N GLN A 128 2.41 16.89 -4.74
CA GLN A 128 1.29 16.84 -5.69
C GLN A 128 0.24 15.80 -5.29
N MET A 129 0.68 14.65 -4.74
CA MET A 129 -0.23 13.60 -4.29
C MET A 129 -1.16 14.08 -3.17
N THR A 130 -0.62 14.72 -2.16
CA THR A 130 -1.41 15.24 -1.03
C THR A 130 -2.31 16.39 -1.48
N ALA A 131 -1.84 17.27 -2.37
CA ALA A 131 -2.64 18.34 -2.95
C ALA A 131 -3.82 17.81 -3.78
N ASP A 132 -3.61 16.79 -4.61
CA ASP A 132 -4.68 16.16 -5.41
C ASP A 132 -5.77 15.51 -4.55
N LEU A 133 -5.40 15.03 -3.35
CA LEU A 133 -6.30 14.42 -2.38
C LEU A 133 -6.93 15.44 -1.42
N GLY A 134 -6.53 16.71 -1.48
CA GLY A 134 -6.98 17.74 -0.54
C GLY A 134 -6.46 17.55 0.87
N LEU A 135 -5.34 16.82 1.02
CA LEU A 135 -4.68 16.56 2.29
C LEU A 135 -3.50 17.51 2.51
N PRO A 136 -3.12 17.79 3.76
CA PRO A 136 -1.87 18.50 4.07
C PRO A 136 -0.65 17.73 3.57
N ASP A 137 0.48 18.42 3.45
CA ASP A 137 1.77 17.76 3.21
C ASP A 137 2.09 16.74 4.30
N LEU A 138 2.85 15.70 3.91
CA LEU A 138 3.28 14.63 4.80
C LEU A 138 4.03 15.16 6.02
N ASP A 139 3.55 14.78 7.20
CA ASP A 139 4.08 15.19 8.50
C ASP A 139 4.23 13.99 9.45
N PRO A 140 5.43 13.62 9.90
CA PRO A 140 5.65 12.47 10.78
C PRO A 140 4.89 12.56 12.14
N ARG A 141 4.42 13.73 12.53
CA ARG A 141 3.59 13.90 13.72
C ARG A 141 2.20 13.30 13.57
N HIS A 142 1.70 13.16 12.34
CA HIS A 142 0.31 12.76 12.05
C HIS A 142 0.19 11.60 11.08
N ASP A 143 1.20 11.40 10.23
CA ASP A 143 1.14 10.45 9.12
C ASP A 143 1.97 9.20 9.42
N ARG A 144 1.50 8.08 8.88
CA ARG A 144 2.20 6.78 8.91
C ARG A 144 2.25 6.23 7.50
N ALA A 145 3.28 5.43 7.21
CA ALA A 145 3.40 4.83 5.90
C ALA A 145 3.77 3.34 5.98
N MET A 146 3.27 2.59 5.01
CA MET A 146 3.71 1.24 4.71
C MET A 146 4.14 1.19 3.25
N ILE A 147 5.29 0.58 2.98
CA ILE A 147 5.90 0.60 1.65
C ILE A 147 6.12 -0.82 1.17
N CYS A 148 5.59 -1.16 -0.03
CA CYS A 148 5.82 -2.46 -0.67
C CYS A 148 5.90 -2.29 -2.19
N GLY A 149 6.92 -2.84 -2.83
CA GLY A 149 7.06 -2.73 -4.29
C GLY A 149 8.46 -3.02 -4.80
N SER A 150 8.84 -2.38 -5.92
CA SER A 150 10.16 -2.58 -6.51
C SER A 150 11.28 -2.02 -5.63
N PRO A 151 12.48 -2.63 -5.64
CA PRO A 151 13.61 -2.18 -4.83
C PRO A 151 13.89 -0.68 -4.97
N ALA A 152 13.95 -0.17 -6.19
CA ALA A 152 14.20 1.25 -6.44
C ALA A 152 13.11 2.17 -5.81
N MET A 153 11.83 1.76 -5.88
CA MET A 153 10.75 2.53 -5.24
C MET A 153 10.86 2.48 -3.72
N LEU A 154 11.21 1.34 -3.15
CA LEU A 154 11.41 1.22 -1.70
C LEU A 154 12.53 2.14 -1.22
N ASP A 155 13.68 2.12 -1.89
CA ASP A 155 14.84 2.93 -1.51
C ASP A 155 14.56 4.44 -1.69
N ASP A 156 14.00 4.86 -2.84
CA ASP A 156 13.62 6.26 -3.10
C ASP A 156 12.59 6.77 -2.08
N THR A 157 11.58 5.94 -1.74
CA THR A 157 10.52 6.34 -0.80
C THR A 157 11.04 6.39 0.63
N ALA A 158 11.84 5.41 1.05
CA ALA A 158 12.46 5.41 2.37
C ALA A 158 13.34 6.64 2.57
N GLN A 159 14.22 6.95 1.60
CA GLN A 159 15.03 8.14 1.66
C GLN A 159 14.19 9.42 1.82
N LEU A 160 13.12 9.55 1.04
CA LEU A 160 12.22 10.70 1.10
C LEU A 160 11.52 10.83 2.46
N LEU A 161 11.09 9.72 3.05
CA LEU A 161 10.47 9.71 4.38
C LEU A 161 11.48 10.06 5.46
N ASP A 162 12.70 9.50 5.40
CA ASP A 162 13.78 9.80 6.34
C ASP A 162 14.16 11.30 6.29
N GLU A 163 14.29 11.89 5.10
CA GLU A 163 14.55 13.32 4.89
C GLU A 163 13.45 14.22 5.47
N ARG A 164 12.22 13.71 5.58
CA ARG A 164 11.06 14.38 6.20
C ARG A 164 10.92 14.10 7.70
N GLY A 165 11.84 13.32 8.28
CA GLY A 165 11.89 13.05 9.71
C GLY A 165 11.03 11.86 10.16
N PHE A 166 10.57 11.01 9.24
CA PHE A 166 9.97 9.72 9.59
C PHE A 166 11.05 8.72 10.00
N THR A 167 10.73 7.85 10.94
CA THR A 167 11.63 6.79 11.42
C THR A 167 11.08 5.43 11.04
N VAL A 168 11.89 4.59 10.42
CA VAL A 168 11.50 3.21 10.07
C VAL A 168 11.32 2.35 11.31
N SER A 169 10.31 1.46 11.32
CA SER A 169 10.22 0.37 12.29
C SER A 169 11.44 -0.55 12.11
N PRO A 170 12.31 -0.71 13.12
CA PRO A 170 13.56 -1.46 12.95
C PRO A 170 13.38 -2.97 12.86
N HIS A 171 12.30 -3.50 13.44
CA HIS A 171 11.93 -4.92 13.44
C HIS A 171 10.50 -5.10 13.95
N ILE A 172 9.92 -6.27 13.72
CA ILE A 172 8.58 -6.65 14.22
C ILE A 172 8.50 -6.42 15.74
N GLY A 173 7.46 -5.73 16.18
CA GLY A 173 7.22 -5.38 17.59
C GLY A 173 7.93 -4.11 18.06
N ALA A 174 8.62 -3.39 17.18
CA ALA A 174 9.21 -2.08 17.47
C ALA A 174 8.59 -1.01 16.55
N PRO A 175 7.61 -0.25 17.02
CA PRO A 175 6.91 0.71 16.18
C PRO A 175 7.79 1.84 15.64
N GLY A 176 7.47 2.29 14.42
CA GLY A 176 8.04 3.45 13.77
C GLY A 176 6.96 4.30 13.10
N GLU A 177 7.37 5.35 12.38
CA GLU A 177 6.46 6.11 11.54
C GLU A 177 6.19 5.41 10.21
N TYR A 178 7.08 4.49 9.77
CA TYR A 178 6.81 3.68 8.58
C TYR A 178 7.40 2.28 8.67
N VAL A 179 6.84 1.36 7.85
CA VAL A 179 7.24 -0.05 7.73
C VAL A 179 7.54 -0.36 6.26
N ILE A 180 8.55 -1.19 6.01
CA ILE A 180 8.94 -1.63 4.67
C ILE A 180 8.83 -3.15 4.55
N GLU A 181 8.16 -3.64 3.50
CA GLU A 181 8.22 -5.03 3.06
C GLU A 181 9.03 -5.15 1.77
N ARG A 182 10.11 -5.93 1.83
CA ARG A 182 10.92 -6.28 0.65
C ARG A 182 10.38 -7.57 0.05
N ALA A 183 9.41 -7.45 -0.86
CA ALA A 183 8.78 -8.60 -1.51
C ALA A 183 9.74 -9.41 -2.41
N PHE A 184 10.87 -8.83 -2.82
CA PHE A 184 11.86 -9.45 -3.68
C PHE A 184 13.24 -9.37 -3.01
N VAL A 185 13.59 -10.42 -2.27
CA VAL A 185 14.97 -10.61 -1.82
C VAL A 185 15.65 -11.46 -2.87
N GLU A 186 16.42 -10.85 -3.76
CA GLU A 186 17.40 -11.61 -4.56
C GLU A 186 18.43 -12.19 -3.57
N LYS A 187 18.56 -13.53 -3.62
CA LYS A 187 19.62 -14.24 -2.88
C LYS A 187 20.88 -14.25 -3.71
#